data_1e279c2198b26dc222aef2b8fb283a58
#
_entry.id   1e279c2198b26dc222aef2b8fb283a58
#
_cell.length_a   1.000
_cell.length_b   1.000
_cell.length_c   1.000
_cell.angle_alpha   90.00
_cell.angle_beta   90.00
_cell.angle_gamma   90.00
#
_symmetry.space_group_name_H-M   'P 1'
#
loop_
_entity.id
_entity.type
_entity.pdbx_description
1 polymer ?
#
loop_
_entity_poly.entity_id
_entity_poly.type
_entity_poly.pdbx_seq_one_letter_code
_entity_poly.pdbx_strand_id
1 'polypeptide(L)'
;MFTSAFATIPSFEVVFLCKYDVAFRTFVIVFRIQFIVVEQSSHIADFAQQIYNNHLVYCLVFSSVIKPLIQEVKNTLLSDKKVRILVQREDLIHPSISGNKWRKLKYNLLEAKQKGYVKVLTFGGAFSNHIIATAAAATEMKMQSVGLIRGEECLPLNPTLAQAKVFGMSFRYIDRQTYREKSKIDWGQEFPKCYIIPEGGTNSLAIKGCEEIIRNIDFDVVCCACGTGGTIAGIINSLKPQQKAIGFPVLKGGNFLKNEIQKYVSSSNWELCLDYHFRGYAKVNKNLIDFMNSFKKTYDIPLDPLYTGKLFFGVFDLIKKDYFPEGTTILLIHTGGLQGIAGINQRIEKKGWRIN
;
A
#
# COMPACT_ATOMS: atom_id res chain seq x y z
N MET A 1 -31.83 43.32 38.24
CA MET A 1 -30.90 42.39 38.90
C MET A 1 -31.22 41.01 38.39
N PHE A 2 -30.47 40.50 37.43
CA PHE A 2 -30.55 39.12 36.99
C PHE A 2 -29.35 38.37 37.56
N THR A 3 -29.56 37.52 38.55
CA THR A 3 -28.57 36.59 39.08
C THR A 3 -28.57 35.35 38.17
N SER A 4 -27.51 35.18 37.42
CA SER A 4 -27.27 33.94 36.64
C SER A 4 -26.83 32.82 37.60
N ALA A 5 -27.68 31.81 37.76
CA ALA A 5 -27.31 30.56 38.36
C ALA A 5 -26.54 29.71 37.33
N PHE A 6 -25.24 29.56 37.49
CA PHE A 6 -24.49 28.53 36.76
C PHE A 6 -24.76 27.17 37.41
N ALA A 7 -25.56 26.37 36.74
CA ALA A 7 -25.70 24.98 37.11
C ALA A 7 -24.41 24.22 36.70
N THR A 8 -23.76 23.62 37.68
CA THR A 8 -22.65 22.69 37.47
C THR A 8 -23.16 21.44 36.74
N ILE A 9 -22.76 21.26 35.49
CA ILE A 9 -23.10 20.08 34.67
C ILE A 9 -22.18 18.93 35.13
N PRO A 10 -22.71 17.75 35.51
CA PRO A 10 -21.88 16.61 35.86
C PRO A 10 -21.10 16.13 34.62
N SER A 11 -19.78 15.98 34.79
CA SER A 11 -18.92 15.39 33.77
C SER A 11 -18.96 13.86 33.91
N PHE A 12 -19.29 13.18 32.85
CA PHE A 12 -19.14 11.72 32.76
C PHE A 12 -17.78 11.37 32.14
N GLU A 13 -17.03 10.53 32.83
CA GLU A 13 -15.76 9.99 32.34
C GLU A 13 -16.04 8.60 31.72
N VAL A 14 -15.83 8.47 30.40
CA VAL A 14 -15.91 7.19 29.71
C VAL A 14 -14.49 6.67 29.51
N VAL A 15 -14.12 5.64 30.25
CA VAL A 15 -12.83 4.97 30.13
C VAL A 15 -12.98 3.77 29.18
N PHE A 16 -12.30 3.84 28.04
CA PHE A 16 -12.20 2.69 27.13
C PHE A 16 -10.91 1.93 27.44
N LEU A 17 -11.06 0.70 27.94
CA LEU A 17 -9.96 -0.24 28.12
C LEU A 17 -9.82 -1.09 26.86
N CYS A 18 -8.82 -0.82 26.04
CA CYS A 18 -8.41 -1.73 24.98
C CYS A 18 -7.35 -2.69 25.56
N LYS A 19 -7.73 -3.93 25.85
CA LYS A 19 -6.82 -4.97 26.31
C LYS A 19 -6.24 -5.68 25.10
N TYR A 20 -4.95 -5.49 24.87
CA TYR A 20 -4.20 -6.21 23.85
C TYR A 20 -3.26 -7.19 24.54
N ASP A 21 -3.50 -8.50 24.35
CA ASP A 21 -2.69 -9.56 24.91
C ASP A 21 -1.85 -10.20 23.82
N VAL A 22 -0.58 -9.81 23.74
CA VAL A 22 0.44 -10.56 23.03
C VAL A 22 1.65 -10.62 23.97
N ALA A 23 1.82 -11.77 24.60
CA ALA A 23 3.02 -12.16 25.36
C ALA A 23 3.67 -11.04 26.20
N PHE A 24 3.12 -10.77 27.38
CA PHE A 24 3.75 -10.01 28.48
C PHE A 24 3.95 -8.48 28.35
N ARG A 25 3.29 -7.77 27.46
CA ARG A 25 3.24 -6.30 27.54
C ARG A 25 1.82 -5.78 27.32
N THR A 26 1.13 -5.47 28.40
CA THR A 26 -0.16 -4.80 28.38
C THR A 26 0.06 -3.29 28.21
N PHE A 27 -0.35 -2.70 27.09
CA PHE A 27 -0.47 -1.25 26.95
C PHE A 27 -1.91 -0.85 27.22
N VAL A 28 -2.12 -0.04 28.26
CA VAL A 28 -3.40 0.60 28.54
C VAL A 28 -3.36 2.00 27.95
N ILE A 29 -4.17 2.26 26.91
CA ILE A 29 -4.35 3.61 26.38
C ILE A 29 -5.65 4.15 26.98
N VAL A 30 -5.54 5.13 27.83
CA VAL A 30 -6.69 5.85 28.42
C VAL A 30 -6.93 7.10 27.59
N PHE A 31 -8.08 7.17 26.92
CA PHE A 31 -8.54 8.41 26.27
C PHE A 31 -9.52 9.12 27.21
N ARG A 32 -9.22 10.34 27.55
CA ARG A 32 -10.14 11.25 28.28
C ARG A 32 -10.92 12.05 27.24
N ILE A 33 -12.21 11.79 27.09
CA ILE A 33 -13.09 12.58 26.26
C ILE A 33 -14.08 13.29 27.21
N GLN A 34 -14.01 14.61 27.24
CA GLN A 34 -14.92 15.43 28.00
C GLN A 34 -16.13 15.77 27.13
N PHE A 35 -17.30 15.25 27.47
CA PHE A 35 -18.55 15.61 26.80
C PHE A 35 -19.27 16.65 27.63
N ILE A 36 -19.68 17.74 26.97
CA ILE A 36 -20.68 18.67 27.50
C ILE A 36 -22.04 18.10 27.10
N VAL A 37 -22.77 17.60 28.07
CA VAL A 37 -24.14 17.05 27.82
C VAL A 37 -25.09 18.23 27.78
N VAL A 38 -25.64 18.51 26.59
CA VAL A 38 -26.82 19.36 26.42
C VAL A 38 -28.02 18.38 26.33
N GLU A 39 -29.03 18.65 27.13
CA GLU A 39 -30.21 17.77 27.30
C GLU A 39 -30.89 17.42 25.98
N GLN A 40 -31.28 16.14 25.89
CA GLN A 40 -32.32 15.55 25.05
C GLN A 40 -32.16 15.61 23.52
N SER A 41 -31.45 14.64 22.96
CA SER A 41 -31.88 14.09 21.67
C SER A 41 -31.24 12.72 21.39
N SER A 42 -32.00 11.80 20.76
CA SER A 42 -31.55 10.51 20.22
C SER A 42 -30.28 10.64 19.35
N HIS A 43 -30.06 11.80 18.75
CA HIS A 43 -28.90 12.12 17.93
C HIS A 43 -27.56 12.07 18.68
N ILE A 44 -27.52 12.31 20.02
CA ILE A 44 -26.26 12.24 20.78
C ILE A 44 -25.86 10.78 21.02
N ALA A 45 -26.85 9.92 21.32
CA ALA A 45 -26.62 8.50 21.48
C ALA A 45 -26.14 7.86 20.16
N ASP A 46 -26.75 8.24 19.03
CA ASP A 46 -26.36 7.79 17.70
C ASP A 46 -24.96 8.30 17.32
N PHE A 47 -24.64 9.55 17.63
CA PHE A 47 -23.31 10.12 17.40
C PHE A 47 -22.24 9.45 18.27
N ALA A 48 -22.51 9.22 19.55
CA ALA A 48 -21.61 8.49 20.45
C ALA A 48 -21.41 7.03 19.98
N GLN A 49 -22.46 6.36 19.55
CA GLN A 49 -22.40 5.00 19.00
C GLN A 49 -21.62 4.99 17.67
N GLN A 50 -21.76 6.01 16.85
CA GLN A 50 -21.01 6.14 15.61
C GLN A 50 -19.51 6.39 15.87
N ILE A 51 -19.17 7.22 16.88
CA ILE A 51 -17.78 7.40 17.32
C ILE A 51 -17.21 6.09 17.87
N TYR A 52 -17.97 5.37 18.70
CA TYR A 52 -17.57 4.08 19.25
C TYR A 52 -17.32 3.05 18.16
N ASN A 53 -18.25 2.91 17.21
CA ASN A 53 -18.13 1.99 16.09
C ASN A 53 -16.94 2.36 15.20
N ASN A 54 -16.73 3.64 14.91
CA ASN A 54 -15.58 4.12 14.13
C ASN A 54 -14.26 3.87 14.86
N HIS A 55 -14.22 4.08 16.19
CA HIS A 55 -13.03 3.82 17.00
C HIS A 55 -12.73 2.32 17.10
N LEU A 56 -13.76 1.48 17.29
CA LEU A 56 -13.61 0.02 17.31
C LEU A 56 -13.09 -0.51 15.97
N VAL A 57 -13.64 -0.01 14.85
CA VAL A 57 -13.17 -0.35 13.50
C VAL A 57 -11.73 0.13 13.30
N TYR A 58 -11.40 1.33 13.75
CA TYR A 58 -10.03 1.85 13.72
C TYR A 58 -9.09 0.95 14.50
N CYS A 59 -9.40 0.59 15.74
CA CYS A 59 -8.60 -0.30 16.57
C CYS A 59 -8.43 -1.69 15.92
N LEU A 60 -9.49 -2.27 15.39
CA LEU A 60 -9.43 -3.60 14.75
C LEU A 60 -8.56 -3.60 13.49
N VAL A 61 -8.67 -2.56 12.66
CA VAL A 61 -7.88 -2.43 11.41
C VAL A 61 -6.41 -2.13 11.70
N PHE A 62 -6.11 -1.40 12.79
CA PHE A 62 -4.75 -0.99 13.11
C PHE A 62 -4.01 -1.94 14.06
N SER A 63 -4.72 -2.81 14.77
CA SER A 63 -4.11 -3.76 15.71
C SER A 63 -3.28 -4.85 15.02
N SER A 64 -3.53 -5.14 13.74
CA SER A 64 -2.82 -6.15 12.96
C SER A 64 -1.58 -5.64 12.24
N VAL A 65 -1.33 -4.31 12.25
CA VAL A 65 -0.20 -3.71 11.52
C VAL A 65 1.05 -3.66 12.36
N ILE A 66 2.07 -4.35 11.90
CA ILE A 66 3.40 -4.36 12.52
C ILE A 66 4.19 -3.14 12.04
N LYS A 67 4.98 -2.53 12.93
CA LYS A 67 5.94 -1.48 12.52
C LYS A 67 6.89 -2.06 11.48
N PRO A 68 7.11 -1.38 10.33
CA PRO A 68 8.02 -1.88 9.31
C PRO A 68 9.42 -2.11 9.86
N LEU A 69 10.00 -3.26 9.54
CA LEU A 69 11.41 -3.56 9.82
C LEU A 69 12.28 -2.75 8.85
N ILE A 70 13.32 -2.12 9.38
CA ILE A 70 14.41 -1.53 8.57
C ILE A 70 15.59 -2.50 8.63
N GLN A 71 15.98 -3.00 7.48
CA GLN A 71 17.09 -3.96 7.33
C GLN A 71 18.23 -3.29 6.54
N GLU A 72 19.42 -3.21 7.13
CA GLU A 72 20.60 -2.71 6.43
C GLU A 72 21.21 -3.82 5.58
N VAL A 73 21.55 -3.49 4.34
CA VAL A 73 22.25 -4.37 3.40
C VAL A 73 23.71 -3.95 3.34
N LYS A 74 24.61 -4.94 3.51
CA LYS A 74 26.07 -4.69 3.50
C LYS A 74 26.76 -5.66 2.54
N ASN A 75 27.66 -5.12 1.70
CA ASN A 75 28.55 -5.91 0.85
C ASN A 75 29.76 -5.07 0.41
N THR A 76 30.73 -5.69 -0.25
CA THR A 76 31.95 -5.02 -0.73
C THR A 76 31.64 -3.87 -1.68
N LEU A 77 30.73 -4.03 -2.63
CA LEU A 77 30.34 -2.95 -3.56
C LEU A 77 29.89 -1.70 -2.80
N LEU A 78 29.03 -1.82 -1.79
CA LEU A 78 28.54 -0.69 -1.02
C LEU A 78 29.64 -0.03 -0.20
N SER A 79 30.55 -0.83 0.35
CA SER A 79 31.73 -0.33 1.08
C SER A 79 32.68 0.42 0.15
N ASP A 80 33.00 -0.15 -1.02
CA ASP A 80 33.89 0.47 -2.02
C ASP A 80 33.32 1.78 -2.56
N LYS A 81 32.00 1.84 -2.77
CA LYS A 81 31.29 3.05 -3.22
C LYS A 81 30.90 3.99 -2.07
N LYS A 82 31.21 3.63 -0.84
CA LYS A 82 30.91 4.40 0.39
C LYS A 82 29.44 4.84 0.48
N VAL A 83 28.50 3.96 0.10
CA VAL A 83 27.05 4.21 0.21
C VAL A 83 26.41 3.21 1.17
N ARG A 84 25.30 3.63 1.81
CA ARG A 84 24.50 2.75 2.68
C ARG A 84 23.17 2.41 2.02
N ILE A 85 22.73 1.16 2.15
CA ILE A 85 21.39 0.74 1.76
C ILE A 85 20.61 0.30 2.99
N LEU A 86 19.46 0.94 3.18
CA LEU A 86 18.42 0.55 4.13
C LEU A 86 17.22 0.03 3.34
N VAL A 87 16.69 -1.11 3.73
CA VAL A 87 15.47 -1.70 3.14
C VAL A 87 14.33 -1.59 4.12
N GLN A 88 13.31 -0.83 3.79
CA GLN A 88 12.08 -0.80 4.56
C GLN A 88 11.17 -1.94 4.11
N ARG A 89 10.92 -2.87 5.01
CA ARG A 89 10.19 -4.11 4.78
C ARG A 89 8.68 -3.90 4.95
N GLU A 90 8.08 -3.12 4.03
CA GLU A 90 6.61 -2.96 3.99
C GLU A 90 5.90 -4.30 3.66
N ASP A 91 6.61 -5.24 3.06
CA ASP A 91 6.12 -6.59 2.80
C ASP A 91 5.78 -7.38 4.07
N LEU A 92 6.33 -7.01 5.22
CA LEU A 92 6.13 -7.68 6.50
C LEU A 92 5.09 -6.99 7.41
N ILE A 93 4.53 -5.85 7.02
CA ILE A 93 3.62 -5.10 7.89
C ILE A 93 2.29 -5.78 8.14
N HIS A 94 1.88 -6.68 7.25
CA HIS A 94 0.62 -7.41 7.35
C HIS A 94 0.70 -8.75 6.60
N PRO A 95 0.20 -9.86 7.16
CA PRO A 95 0.34 -11.18 6.55
C PRO A 95 -0.38 -11.33 5.20
N SER A 96 -1.57 -10.72 5.06
CA SER A 96 -2.42 -10.90 3.87
C SER A 96 -2.51 -9.66 2.99
N ILE A 97 -2.43 -8.45 3.59
CA ILE A 97 -2.53 -7.17 2.89
C ILE A 97 -1.13 -6.58 2.79
N SER A 98 -0.28 -7.26 2.04
CA SER A 98 1.15 -6.98 1.98
C SER A 98 1.48 -5.60 1.39
N GLY A 99 2.47 -4.98 2.01
CA GLY A 99 3.19 -3.84 1.47
C GLY A 99 2.35 -2.56 1.31
N ASN A 100 2.69 -1.79 0.29
CA ASN A 100 2.08 -0.50 -0.01
C ASN A 100 0.56 -0.56 -0.21
N LYS A 101 -0.02 -1.75 -0.42
CA LYS A 101 -1.47 -1.89 -0.61
C LYS A 101 -2.24 -1.66 0.69
N TRP A 102 -1.68 -2.09 1.82
CA TRP A 102 -2.23 -1.72 3.12
C TRP A 102 -2.35 -0.19 3.27
N ARG A 103 -1.24 0.53 3.01
CA ARG A 103 -1.20 1.99 3.11
C ARG A 103 -2.28 2.65 2.25
N LYS A 104 -2.43 2.19 1.00
CA LYS A 104 -3.41 2.71 0.04
C LYS A 104 -4.86 2.39 0.41
N LEU A 105 -5.12 1.21 0.97
CA LEU A 105 -6.47 0.75 1.27
C LEU A 105 -7.00 1.31 2.59
N LYS A 106 -6.13 1.54 3.57
CA LYS A 106 -6.46 1.94 4.92
C LYS A 106 -7.52 3.05 4.98
N TYR A 107 -7.22 4.21 4.44
CA TYR A 107 -8.13 5.37 4.49
C TYR A 107 -9.33 5.23 3.55
N ASN A 108 -9.19 4.52 2.44
CA ASN A 108 -10.31 4.21 1.55
C ASN A 108 -11.37 3.34 2.25
N LEU A 109 -10.95 2.31 2.97
CA LEU A 109 -11.87 1.42 3.69
C LEU A 109 -12.48 2.10 4.91
N LEU A 110 -11.72 2.95 5.60
CA LEU A 110 -12.25 3.77 6.69
C LEU A 110 -13.34 4.72 6.17
N GLU A 111 -13.10 5.43 5.08
CA GLU A 111 -14.10 6.31 4.47
C GLU A 111 -15.33 5.52 3.99
N ALA A 112 -15.13 4.36 3.35
CA ALA A 112 -16.24 3.50 2.93
C ALA A 112 -17.13 3.13 4.12
N LYS A 113 -16.54 2.73 5.25
CA LYS A 113 -17.27 2.42 6.49
C LYS A 113 -17.99 3.62 7.06
N GLN A 114 -17.32 4.78 7.16
CA GLN A 114 -17.91 6.02 7.67
C GLN A 114 -19.10 6.47 6.84
N LYS A 115 -19.08 6.23 5.53
CA LYS A 115 -20.20 6.50 4.61
C LYS A 115 -21.27 5.40 4.59
N GLY A 116 -21.13 4.36 5.42
CA GLY A 116 -22.11 3.26 5.52
C GLY A 116 -22.06 2.24 4.39
N TYR A 117 -21.01 2.25 3.57
CA TYR A 117 -20.84 1.22 2.55
C TYR A 117 -20.49 -0.13 3.16
N VAL A 118 -21.15 -1.17 2.70
CA VAL A 118 -20.89 -2.57 3.10
C VAL A 118 -20.16 -3.36 2.00
N LYS A 119 -19.94 -2.74 0.85
CA LYS A 119 -19.31 -3.35 -0.32
C LYS A 119 -18.33 -2.40 -0.98
N VAL A 120 -17.17 -2.93 -1.40
CA VAL A 120 -16.18 -2.20 -2.19
C VAL A 120 -16.02 -2.81 -3.57
N LEU A 121 -15.73 -1.97 -4.56
CA LEU A 121 -15.45 -2.36 -5.93
C LEU A 121 -14.08 -1.84 -6.32
N THR A 122 -13.28 -2.66 -7.00
CA THR A 122 -11.99 -2.22 -7.53
C THR A 122 -11.63 -2.87 -8.86
N PHE A 123 -10.55 -2.42 -9.47
CA PHE A 123 -10.10 -2.79 -10.81
C PHE A 123 -8.72 -3.41 -10.79
N GLY A 124 -8.47 -4.39 -11.65
CA GLY A 124 -7.14 -4.95 -11.82
C GLY A 124 -7.05 -6.00 -12.94
N GLY A 125 -5.83 -6.33 -13.33
CA GLY A 125 -5.59 -7.52 -14.15
C GLY A 125 -5.58 -8.78 -13.29
N ALA A 126 -5.61 -9.95 -13.93
CA ALA A 126 -5.67 -11.25 -13.28
C ALA A 126 -4.52 -11.56 -12.29
N PHE A 127 -3.39 -10.87 -12.38
CA PHE A 127 -2.24 -11.02 -11.48
C PHE A 127 -2.00 -9.77 -10.63
N SER A 128 -3.05 -8.99 -10.39
CA SER A 128 -2.94 -7.71 -9.67
C SER A 128 -2.79 -7.90 -8.17
N ASN A 129 -1.69 -7.38 -7.60
CA ASN A 129 -1.49 -7.31 -6.16
C ASN A 129 -2.56 -6.44 -5.45
N HIS A 130 -3.18 -5.53 -6.21
CA HIS A 130 -4.24 -4.69 -5.66
C HIS A 130 -5.55 -5.46 -5.49
N ILE A 131 -5.90 -6.34 -6.43
CA ILE A 131 -7.09 -7.19 -6.36
C ILE A 131 -7.06 -8.06 -5.11
N ILE A 132 -5.98 -8.82 -4.90
CA ILE A 132 -5.88 -9.72 -3.75
C ILE A 132 -5.82 -8.96 -2.42
N ALA A 133 -5.10 -7.84 -2.38
CA ALA A 133 -5.02 -7.01 -1.18
C ALA A 133 -6.37 -6.37 -0.82
N THR A 134 -7.14 -5.93 -1.82
CA THR A 134 -8.50 -5.40 -1.59
C THR A 134 -9.44 -6.49 -1.10
N ALA A 135 -9.37 -7.71 -1.64
CA ALA A 135 -10.16 -8.83 -1.18
C ALA A 135 -9.88 -9.13 0.30
N ALA A 136 -8.61 -9.29 0.68
CA ALA A 136 -8.20 -9.55 2.06
C ALA A 136 -8.63 -8.42 3.01
N ALA A 137 -8.38 -7.16 2.63
CA ALA A 137 -8.71 -6.02 3.46
C ALA A 137 -10.23 -5.84 3.64
N ALA A 138 -11.02 -6.08 2.60
CA ALA A 138 -12.48 -6.05 2.70
C ALA A 138 -13.00 -7.12 3.67
N THR A 139 -12.45 -8.34 3.61
CA THR A 139 -12.82 -9.44 4.52
C THR A 139 -12.52 -9.08 5.98
N GLU A 140 -11.35 -8.53 6.26
CA GLU A 140 -10.99 -8.08 7.62
C GLU A 140 -11.90 -6.97 8.14
N MET A 141 -12.33 -6.08 7.23
CA MET A 141 -13.28 -5.02 7.54
C MET A 141 -14.74 -5.49 7.56
N LYS A 142 -15.01 -6.80 7.40
CA LYS A 142 -16.35 -7.38 7.27
C LYS A 142 -17.16 -6.70 6.17
N MET A 143 -16.52 -6.41 5.05
CA MET A 143 -17.13 -5.85 3.83
C MET A 143 -17.09 -6.88 2.70
N GLN A 144 -18.06 -6.81 1.82
CA GLN A 144 -18.04 -7.55 0.55
C GLN A 144 -17.06 -6.84 -0.43
N SER A 145 -16.52 -7.60 -1.38
CA SER A 145 -15.66 -7.04 -2.43
C SER A 145 -16.01 -7.56 -3.82
N VAL A 146 -15.88 -6.67 -4.80
CA VAL A 146 -16.06 -6.96 -6.23
C VAL A 146 -14.79 -6.53 -6.97
N GLY A 147 -14.21 -7.44 -7.73
CA GLY A 147 -13.08 -7.17 -8.61
C GLY A 147 -13.52 -7.10 -10.07
N LEU A 148 -13.36 -5.94 -10.71
CA LEU A 148 -13.50 -5.81 -12.16
C LEU A 148 -12.18 -6.22 -12.82
N ILE A 149 -12.18 -7.42 -13.41
CA ILE A 149 -10.97 -8.07 -13.92
C ILE A 149 -10.82 -7.78 -15.41
N ARG A 150 -9.64 -7.29 -15.80
CA ARG A 150 -9.32 -6.99 -17.20
C ARG A 150 -9.11 -8.27 -18.01
N GLY A 151 -9.92 -8.45 -19.05
CA GLY A 151 -9.89 -9.58 -20.00
C GLY A 151 -10.93 -10.62 -19.69
N GLU A 152 -10.86 -11.73 -20.37
CA GLU A 152 -11.80 -12.83 -20.31
C GLU A 152 -11.53 -13.71 -19.08
N GLU A 153 -12.55 -14.43 -18.62
CA GLU A 153 -12.40 -15.45 -17.61
C GLU A 153 -11.55 -16.61 -18.14
N CYS A 154 -10.56 -17.00 -17.35
CA CYS A 154 -9.72 -18.14 -17.63
C CYS A 154 -9.78 -19.15 -16.48
N LEU A 155 -10.20 -20.37 -16.77
CA LEU A 155 -10.24 -21.47 -15.82
C LEU A 155 -9.18 -22.50 -16.14
N PRO A 156 -8.53 -23.12 -15.13
CA PRO A 156 -8.66 -22.80 -13.70
C PRO A 156 -8.12 -21.41 -13.37
N LEU A 157 -8.67 -20.80 -12.30
CA LEU A 157 -8.17 -19.49 -11.84
C LEU A 157 -6.68 -19.54 -11.53
N ASN A 158 -5.96 -18.49 -11.92
CA ASN A 158 -4.57 -18.34 -11.49
C ASN A 158 -4.48 -18.14 -9.96
N PRO A 159 -3.28 -18.37 -9.35
CA PRO A 159 -3.13 -18.31 -7.89
C PRO A 159 -3.61 -17.02 -7.25
N THR A 160 -3.44 -15.85 -7.92
CA THR A 160 -3.86 -14.55 -7.40
C THR A 160 -5.37 -14.43 -7.30
N LEU A 161 -6.10 -14.79 -8.37
CA LEU A 161 -7.57 -14.75 -8.37
C LEU A 161 -8.16 -15.85 -7.48
N ALA A 162 -7.55 -17.04 -7.48
CA ALA A 162 -7.96 -18.14 -6.58
C ALA A 162 -7.89 -17.68 -5.12
N GLN A 163 -6.81 -17.04 -4.71
CA GLN A 163 -6.67 -16.51 -3.35
C GLN A 163 -7.64 -15.36 -3.06
N ALA A 164 -7.87 -14.46 -4.01
CA ALA A 164 -8.86 -13.40 -3.85
C ALA A 164 -10.30 -13.96 -3.70
N LYS A 165 -10.61 -15.07 -4.38
CA LYS A 165 -11.88 -15.79 -4.21
C LYS A 165 -12.01 -16.43 -2.82
N VAL A 166 -10.91 -16.97 -2.27
CA VAL A 166 -10.87 -17.49 -0.88
C VAL A 166 -11.18 -16.37 0.11
N PHE A 167 -10.72 -15.14 -0.13
CA PHE A 167 -11.10 -13.95 0.64
C PHE A 167 -12.53 -13.43 0.31
N GLY A 168 -13.37 -14.19 -0.40
CA GLY A 168 -14.76 -13.84 -0.66
C GLY A 168 -14.98 -12.78 -1.76
N MET A 169 -13.98 -12.43 -2.56
CA MET A 169 -14.18 -11.49 -3.66
C MET A 169 -14.96 -12.12 -4.80
N SER A 170 -16.00 -11.45 -5.28
CA SER A 170 -16.68 -11.77 -6.53
C SER A 170 -15.98 -11.09 -7.71
N PHE A 171 -16.01 -11.71 -8.89
CA PHE A 171 -15.38 -11.17 -10.09
C PHE A 171 -16.42 -10.85 -11.16
N ARG A 172 -16.18 -9.74 -11.87
CA ARG A 172 -16.77 -9.44 -13.18
C ARG A 172 -15.64 -9.19 -14.16
N TYR A 173 -15.63 -9.93 -15.23
CA TYR A 173 -14.64 -9.77 -16.29
C TYR A 173 -15.11 -8.71 -17.28
N ILE A 174 -14.20 -7.85 -17.70
CA ILE A 174 -14.45 -6.79 -18.68
C ILE A 174 -13.39 -6.89 -19.77
N ASP A 175 -13.84 -6.77 -21.02
CA ASP A 175 -12.93 -6.78 -22.15
C ASP A 175 -11.87 -5.67 -22.06
N ARG A 176 -10.79 -5.82 -22.80
CA ARG A 176 -9.62 -4.94 -22.70
C ARG A 176 -9.88 -3.52 -23.22
N GLN A 177 -10.85 -3.35 -24.13
CA GLN A 177 -11.21 -2.04 -24.66
C GLN A 177 -12.02 -1.26 -23.62
N THR A 178 -13.09 -1.84 -23.13
CA THR A 178 -13.92 -1.29 -22.04
C THR A 178 -13.06 -0.97 -20.81
N TYR A 179 -12.14 -1.89 -20.44
CA TYR A 179 -11.22 -1.65 -19.32
C TYR A 179 -10.31 -0.44 -19.54
N ARG A 180 -9.84 -0.16 -20.76
CA ARG A 180 -9.05 1.04 -21.06
C ARG A 180 -9.87 2.32 -20.89
N GLU A 181 -11.16 2.25 -21.17
CA GLU A 181 -12.09 3.36 -21.11
C GLU A 181 -12.88 3.46 -19.79
N LYS A 182 -12.52 2.66 -18.79
CA LYS A 182 -13.23 2.56 -17.52
C LYS A 182 -13.45 3.88 -16.77
N SER A 183 -12.61 4.89 -17.02
CA SER A 183 -12.79 6.23 -16.46
C SER A 183 -13.94 7.02 -17.07
N LYS A 184 -14.47 6.59 -18.21
CA LYS A 184 -15.61 7.19 -18.89
C LYS A 184 -16.96 6.56 -18.46
N ILE A 185 -16.91 5.46 -17.72
CA ILE A 185 -18.09 4.69 -17.30
C ILE A 185 -18.46 5.09 -15.89
N ASP A 186 -19.74 5.34 -15.65
CA ASP A 186 -20.28 5.55 -14.32
C ASP A 186 -20.54 4.20 -13.62
N TRP A 187 -19.51 3.70 -12.99
CA TRP A 187 -19.59 2.44 -12.23
C TRP A 187 -20.51 2.53 -11.01
N GLY A 188 -20.84 3.74 -10.54
CA GLY A 188 -21.80 3.94 -9.45
C GLY A 188 -23.21 3.55 -9.86
N GLN A 189 -23.61 3.78 -11.11
CA GLN A 189 -24.88 3.31 -11.66
C GLN A 189 -24.91 1.79 -11.84
N GLU A 190 -23.82 1.19 -12.34
CA GLU A 190 -23.73 -0.26 -12.53
C GLU A 190 -23.64 -1.05 -11.22
N PHE A 191 -22.99 -0.46 -10.21
CA PHE A 191 -22.78 -1.08 -8.91
C PHE A 191 -23.27 -0.15 -7.78
N PRO A 192 -24.58 0.08 -7.69
CA PRO A 192 -25.12 0.91 -6.62
C PRO A 192 -24.78 0.29 -5.25
N LYS A 193 -24.52 1.15 -4.27
CA LYS A 193 -24.10 0.76 -2.91
C LYS A 193 -22.67 0.16 -2.81
N CYS A 194 -21.85 0.28 -3.85
CA CYS A 194 -20.42 -0.05 -3.78
C CYS A 194 -19.57 1.21 -3.61
N TYR A 195 -18.64 1.19 -2.67
CA TYR A 195 -17.58 2.18 -2.61
C TYR A 195 -16.50 1.83 -3.65
N ILE A 196 -16.21 2.76 -4.56
CA ILE A 196 -15.33 2.51 -5.70
C ILE A 196 -13.90 2.90 -5.33
N ILE A 197 -13.00 1.92 -5.35
CA ILE A 197 -11.55 2.12 -5.17
C ILE A 197 -10.88 2.06 -6.56
N PRO A 198 -10.18 3.09 -7.00
CA PRO A 198 -9.54 3.12 -8.32
C PRO A 198 -8.52 2.01 -8.54
N GLU A 199 -8.14 1.75 -9.81
CA GLU A 199 -7.09 0.80 -10.15
C GLU A 199 -5.78 1.10 -9.42
N GLY A 200 -5.20 0.06 -8.81
CA GLY A 200 -4.00 0.20 -7.97
C GLY A 200 -4.22 0.99 -6.68
N GLY A 201 -5.45 1.37 -6.38
CA GLY A 201 -5.85 2.12 -5.18
C GLY A 201 -5.44 3.59 -5.20
N THR A 202 -5.15 4.21 -6.35
CA THR A 202 -4.56 5.56 -6.39
C THR A 202 -5.63 6.65 -6.37
N ASN A 203 -5.75 7.33 -5.26
CA ASN A 203 -6.54 8.54 -5.02
C ASN A 203 -5.93 9.32 -3.84
N SER A 204 -6.51 10.46 -3.45
CA SER A 204 -6.00 11.30 -2.35
C SER A 204 -5.91 10.56 -1.01
N LEU A 205 -6.85 9.66 -0.70
CA LEU A 205 -6.81 8.86 0.53
C LEU A 205 -5.66 7.85 0.52
N ALA A 206 -5.37 7.25 -0.64
CA ALA A 206 -4.23 6.36 -0.80
C ALA A 206 -2.89 7.10 -0.68
N ILE A 207 -2.81 8.32 -1.23
CA ILE A 207 -1.64 9.20 -1.08
C ILE A 207 -1.40 9.48 0.41
N LYS A 208 -2.43 9.95 1.13
CA LYS A 208 -2.39 10.17 2.59
C LYS A 208 -1.88 8.95 3.35
N GLY A 209 -2.31 7.73 2.98
CA GLY A 209 -1.82 6.50 3.60
C GLY A 209 -0.35 6.22 3.29
N CYS A 210 0.10 6.54 2.08
CA CYS A 210 1.49 6.36 1.66
C CYS A 210 2.45 7.41 2.25
N GLU A 211 1.96 8.57 2.71
CA GLU A 211 2.74 9.56 3.46
C GLU A 211 3.28 9.03 4.80
N GLU A 212 2.72 7.94 5.28
CA GLU A 212 3.16 7.29 6.53
C GLU A 212 4.39 6.38 6.33
N ILE A 213 4.77 6.05 5.08
CA ILE A 213 5.77 5.04 4.78
C ILE A 213 7.14 5.42 5.37
N ILE A 214 7.61 6.63 5.14
CA ILE A 214 8.99 7.05 5.47
C ILE A 214 9.11 7.80 6.80
N ARG A 215 8.08 7.76 7.66
CA ARG A 215 8.10 8.48 8.93
C ARG A 215 9.21 7.98 9.85
N ASN A 216 9.99 8.91 10.44
CA ASN A 216 11.03 8.66 11.42
C ASN A 216 12.20 7.78 10.91
N ILE A 217 12.51 7.87 9.62
CA ILE A 217 13.68 7.22 9.02
C ILE A 217 14.64 8.30 8.53
N ASP A 218 15.91 8.11 8.78
CA ASP A 218 16.95 9.00 8.28
C ASP A 218 17.60 8.42 7.03
N PHE A 219 17.59 9.21 5.94
CA PHE A 219 18.12 8.85 4.62
C PHE A 219 18.29 10.11 3.76
N ASP A 220 19.08 10.02 2.70
CA ASP A 220 19.26 11.07 1.71
C ASP A 220 18.36 10.87 0.49
N VAL A 221 18.28 9.62 0.02
CA VAL A 221 17.53 9.26 -1.18
C VAL A 221 16.60 8.08 -0.87
N VAL A 222 15.32 8.20 -1.22
CA VAL A 222 14.37 7.07 -1.18
C VAL A 222 14.03 6.59 -2.59
N CYS A 223 14.09 5.27 -2.81
CA CYS A 223 13.78 4.65 -4.09
C CYS A 223 12.55 3.76 -3.98
N CYS A 224 11.59 3.92 -4.93
CA CYS A 224 10.34 3.18 -4.94
C CYS A 224 9.94 2.73 -6.34
N ALA A 225 9.50 1.49 -6.49
CA ALA A 225 8.95 0.98 -7.75
C ALA A 225 7.58 1.58 -8.05
N CYS A 226 7.35 1.98 -9.31
CA CYS A 226 6.16 2.72 -9.73
C CYS A 226 5.32 1.92 -10.72
N GLY A 227 4.03 1.67 -10.35
CA GLY A 227 2.99 1.19 -11.25
C GLY A 227 2.04 2.32 -11.66
N THR A 228 1.24 2.83 -10.72
CA THR A 228 0.28 3.93 -10.91
C THR A 228 0.76 5.27 -10.31
N GLY A 229 1.96 5.33 -9.74
CA GLY A 229 2.54 6.53 -9.14
C GLY A 229 2.07 6.89 -7.72
N GLY A 230 0.95 6.33 -7.25
CA GLY A 230 0.37 6.77 -5.97
C GLY A 230 1.24 6.52 -4.73
N THR A 231 2.04 5.45 -4.71
CA THR A 231 2.92 5.18 -3.56
C THR A 231 4.04 6.21 -3.48
N ILE A 232 4.71 6.47 -4.60
CA ILE A 232 5.78 7.46 -4.61
C ILE A 232 5.26 8.88 -4.41
N ALA A 233 4.03 9.20 -4.87
CA ALA A 233 3.43 10.50 -4.60
C ALA A 233 3.27 10.76 -3.10
N GLY A 234 2.78 9.79 -2.32
CA GLY A 234 2.71 9.91 -0.86
C GLY A 234 4.10 10.02 -0.21
N ILE A 235 5.08 9.26 -0.69
CA ILE A 235 6.47 9.37 -0.23
C ILE A 235 7.00 10.78 -0.49
N ILE A 236 6.82 11.34 -1.68
CA ILE A 236 7.29 12.69 -2.05
C ILE A 236 6.69 13.75 -1.13
N ASN A 237 5.40 13.66 -0.81
CA ASN A 237 4.72 14.61 0.10
C ASN A 237 5.28 14.59 1.53
N SER A 238 6.00 13.53 1.91
CA SER A 238 6.57 13.34 3.26
C SER A 238 8.06 13.61 3.33
N LEU A 239 8.70 13.99 2.21
CA LEU A 239 10.13 14.28 2.18
C LEU A 239 10.47 15.54 2.95
N LYS A 240 11.60 15.50 3.65
CA LYS A 240 12.26 16.71 4.16
C LYS A 240 12.95 17.45 3.00
N PRO A 241 13.21 18.76 3.10
CA PRO A 241 13.79 19.56 2.01
C PRO A 241 15.10 19.00 1.41
N GLN A 242 15.94 18.38 2.23
CA GLN A 242 17.22 17.79 1.82
C GLN A 242 17.10 16.38 1.22
N GLN A 243 15.94 15.74 1.36
CA GLN A 243 15.73 14.38 0.87
C GLN A 243 15.22 14.38 -0.57
N LYS A 244 15.57 13.33 -1.32
CA LYS A 244 15.13 13.13 -2.72
C LYS A 244 14.44 11.80 -2.89
N ALA A 245 13.44 11.74 -3.78
CA ALA A 245 12.80 10.48 -4.19
C ALA A 245 13.15 10.12 -5.64
N ILE A 246 13.42 8.83 -5.88
CA ILE A 246 13.61 8.29 -7.23
C ILE A 246 12.57 7.19 -7.45
N GLY A 247 11.69 7.43 -8.43
CA GLY A 247 10.70 6.45 -8.87
C GLY A 247 11.25 5.56 -9.98
N PHE A 248 11.01 4.26 -9.89
CA PHE A 248 11.39 3.28 -10.91
C PHE A 248 10.13 2.73 -11.60
N PRO A 249 9.69 3.32 -12.73
CA PRO A 249 8.57 2.82 -13.50
C PRO A 249 8.82 1.39 -14.00
N VAL A 250 7.88 0.48 -13.73
CA VAL A 250 7.98 -0.92 -14.17
C VAL A 250 7.38 -1.16 -15.56
N LEU A 251 6.86 -0.09 -16.18
CA LEU A 251 6.20 -0.08 -17.47
C LEU A 251 7.14 0.48 -18.54
N LYS A 252 7.15 -0.11 -19.74
CA LYS A 252 7.77 0.51 -20.92
C LYS A 252 7.00 1.78 -21.26
N GLY A 253 7.71 2.88 -21.51
CA GLY A 253 7.08 4.18 -21.76
C GLY A 253 6.48 4.82 -20.50
N GLY A 254 7.02 4.50 -19.30
CA GLY A 254 6.55 4.99 -18.00
C GLY A 254 6.64 6.51 -17.78
N ASN A 255 7.05 7.29 -18.78
CA ASN A 255 7.21 8.75 -18.66
C ASN A 255 5.90 9.48 -18.32
N PHE A 256 4.75 8.94 -18.75
CA PHE A 256 3.43 9.48 -18.42
C PHE A 256 3.18 9.54 -16.89
N LEU A 257 3.86 8.72 -16.11
CA LEU A 257 3.76 8.73 -14.65
C LEU A 257 4.20 10.06 -14.04
N LYS A 258 5.03 10.85 -14.75
CA LYS A 258 5.40 12.19 -14.29
C LYS A 258 4.15 13.05 -14.09
N ASN A 259 3.29 13.10 -15.09
CA ASN A 259 2.05 13.86 -15.03
C ASN A 259 1.07 13.29 -14.00
N GLU A 260 0.99 11.96 -13.88
CA GLU A 260 0.11 11.32 -12.88
C GLU A 260 0.54 11.61 -11.44
N ILE A 261 1.85 11.63 -11.17
CA ILE A 261 2.41 11.96 -9.86
C ILE A 261 2.20 13.45 -9.58
N GLN A 262 2.46 14.33 -10.55
CA GLN A 262 2.30 15.78 -10.41
C GLN A 262 0.88 16.23 -10.03
N LYS A 263 -0.14 15.42 -10.28
CA LYS A 263 -1.52 15.69 -9.81
C LYS A 263 -1.63 15.75 -8.28
N TYR A 264 -0.68 15.15 -7.57
CA TYR A 264 -0.75 14.96 -6.12
C TYR A 264 0.42 15.59 -5.35
N VAL A 265 1.46 16.06 -6.05
CA VAL A 265 2.68 16.58 -5.43
C VAL A 265 3.00 17.99 -5.95
N SER A 266 3.46 18.86 -5.07
CA SER A 266 3.97 20.20 -5.41
C SER A 266 5.50 20.28 -5.36
N SER A 267 6.16 19.33 -4.70
CA SER A 267 7.61 19.29 -4.56
C SER A 267 8.31 18.92 -5.87
N SER A 268 9.54 19.42 -6.06
CA SER A 268 10.39 19.13 -7.22
C SER A 268 11.58 18.22 -6.88
N ASN A 269 11.76 17.82 -5.62
CA ASN A 269 12.88 16.98 -5.18
C ASN A 269 12.67 15.49 -5.48
N TRP A 270 12.23 15.18 -6.69
CA TRP A 270 12.04 13.82 -7.17
C TRP A 270 12.28 13.67 -8.68
N GLU A 271 12.56 12.45 -9.08
CA GLU A 271 12.72 12.09 -10.49
C GLU A 271 12.25 10.67 -10.79
N LEU A 272 12.18 10.31 -12.08
CA LEU A 272 11.89 8.97 -12.56
C LEU A 272 13.11 8.39 -13.28
N CYS A 273 13.55 7.22 -12.85
CA CYS A 273 14.54 6.41 -13.52
C CYS A 273 13.83 5.42 -14.47
N LEU A 274 13.87 5.66 -15.76
CA LEU A 274 13.04 4.98 -16.75
C LEU A 274 13.66 3.68 -17.30
N ASP A 275 14.92 3.36 -17.03
CA ASP A 275 15.70 2.36 -17.78
C ASP A 275 15.46 0.92 -17.32
N TYR A 276 15.01 0.71 -16.06
CA TYR A 276 14.96 -0.61 -15.44
C TYR A 276 13.59 -1.30 -15.53
N HIS A 277 12.81 -1.02 -16.58
CA HIS A 277 11.49 -1.65 -16.76
C HIS A 277 11.56 -3.07 -17.37
N PHE A 278 12.72 -3.57 -17.82
CA PHE A 278 12.92 -4.92 -18.39
C PHE A 278 11.93 -5.25 -19.52
N ARG A 279 11.76 -4.34 -20.50
CA ARG A 279 10.81 -4.41 -21.63
C ARG A 279 9.33 -4.27 -21.23
N GLY A 280 9.01 -3.93 -19.97
CA GLY A 280 7.65 -3.56 -19.53
C GLY A 280 7.06 -4.41 -18.42
N TYR A 281 5.77 -4.21 -18.17
CA TYR A 281 5.06 -4.85 -17.09
C TYR A 281 5.10 -6.37 -17.19
N ALA A 282 5.36 -7.03 -16.06
CA ALA A 282 5.45 -8.49 -15.94
C ALA A 282 6.46 -9.15 -16.92
N LYS A 283 7.39 -8.39 -17.50
CA LYS A 283 8.52 -8.95 -18.25
C LYS A 283 9.72 -9.12 -17.32
N VAL A 284 10.39 -10.27 -17.48
CA VAL A 284 11.59 -10.64 -16.73
C VAL A 284 12.61 -11.25 -17.69
N ASN A 285 13.89 -11.17 -17.34
CA ASN A 285 14.99 -11.85 -18.03
C ASN A 285 15.84 -12.65 -17.03
N LYS A 286 16.78 -13.42 -17.54
CA LYS A 286 17.64 -14.29 -16.71
C LYS A 286 18.43 -13.47 -15.68
N ASN A 287 19.01 -12.35 -16.09
CA ASN A 287 19.83 -11.51 -15.20
C ASN A 287 19.03 -11.00 -14.00
N LEU A 288 17.78 -10.58 -14.22
CA LEU A 288 16.90 -10.14 -13.12
C LEU A 288 16.60 -11.29 -12.16
N ILE A 289 16.31 -12.50 -12.69
CA ILE A 289 16.00 -13.66 -11.88
C ILE A 289 17.20 -14.07 -11.05
N ASP A 290 18.40 -14.13 -11.66
CA ASP A 290 19.64 -14.51 -10.98
C ASP A 290 19.97 -13.50 -9.87
N PHE A 291 19.80 -12.20 -10.14
CA PHE A 291 19.95 -11.15 -9.13
C PHE A 291 18.99 -11.37 -7.96
N MET A 292 17.69 -11.59 -8.23
CA MET A 292 16.69 -11.79 -7.19
C MET A 292 16.99 -13.01 -6.32
N ASN A 293 17.37 -14.12 -6.94
CA ASN A 293 17.72 -15.36 -6.24
C ASN A 293 18.99 -15.17 -5.39
N SER A 294 20.01 -14.53 -5.93
CA SER A 294 21.23 -14.16 -5.19
C SER A 294 20.92 -13.23 -4.01
N PHE A 295 20.10 -12.22 -4.23
CA PHE A 295 19.73 -11.25 -3.21
C PHE A 295 18.98 -11.93 -2.05
N LYS A 296 17.99 -12.78 -2.35
CA LYS A 296 17.29 -13.57 -1.34
C LYS A 296 18.25 -14.47 -0.56
N LYS A 297 19.16 -15.19 -1.28
CA LYS A 297 20.13 -16.09 -0.64
C LYS A 297 21.06 -15.34 0.31
N THR A 298 21.49 -14.12 -0.06
CA THR A 298 22.48 -13.37 0.71
C THR A 298 21.89 -12.62 1.89
N TYR A 299 20.67 -12.04 1.73
CA TYR A 299 20.10 -11.11 2.70
C TYR A 299 18.81 -11.59 3.34
N ASP A 300 18.29 -12.75 2.92
CA ASP A 300 16.96 -13.26 3.31
C ASP A 300 15.82 -12.27 3.01
N ILE A 301 15.95 -11.54 1.91
CA ILE A 301 14.94 -10.60 1.40
C ILE A 301 14.44 -11.12 0.05
N PRO A 302 13.29 -11.81 0.01
CA PRO A 302 12.68 -12.18 -1.26
C PRO A 302 12.17 -10.94 -2.00
N LEU A 303 12.30 -10.89 -3.31
CA LEU A 303 11.87 -9.77 -4.14
C LEU A 303 10.78 -10.23 -5.12
N ASP A 304 9.76 -9.39 -5.34
CA ASP A 304 8.78 -9.67 -6.39
C ASP A 304 9.34 -9.32 -7.78
N PRO A 305 9.01 -10.10 -8.82
CA PRO A 305 9.60 -9.91 -10.14
C PRO A 305 9.01 -8.73 -10.94
N LEU A 306 7.89 -8.14 -10.48
CA LEU A 306 7.19 -7.10 -11.21
C LEU A 306 7.67 -5.69 -10.82
N TYR A 307 7.96 -5.50 -9.53
CA TYR A 307 8.23 -4.20 -8.91
C TYR A 307 9.57 -4.18 -8.18
N THR A 308 9.67 -4.84 -7.03
CA THR A 308 10.83 -4.71 -6.14
C THR A 308 12.09 -5.31 -6.73
N GLY A 309 12.02 -6.42 -7.43
CA GLY A 309 13.17 -6.99 -8.14
C GLY A 309 13.80 -6.02 -9.14
N LYS A 310 12.97 -5.31 -9.92
CA LYS A 310 13.43 -4.31 -10.88
C LYS A 310 14.03 -3.09 -10.21
N LEU A 311 13.39 -2.60 -9.14
CA LEU A 311 13.88 -1.50 -8.33
C LEU A 311 15.26 -1.81 -7.76
N PHE A 312 15.37 -2.93 -7.05
CA PHE A 312 16.62 -3.31 -6.40
C PHE A 312 17.73 -3.54 -7.41
N PHE A 313 17.45 -4.25 -8.51
CA PHE A 313 18.42 -4.40 -9.61
C PHE A 313 18.89 -3.04 -10.13
N GLY A 314 17.95 -2.13 -10.39
CA GLY A 314 18.27 -0.80 -10.92
C GLY A 314 19.13 0.03 -9.97
N VAL A 315 18.81 0.04 -8.67
CA VAL A 315 19.60 0.77 -7.69
C VAL A 315 21.01 0.20 -7.57
N PHE A 316 21.19 -1.12 -7.52
CA PHE A 316 22.51 -1.75 -7.48
C PHE A 316 23.33 -1.49 -8.76
N ASP A 317 22.69 -1.41 -9.92
CA ASP A 317 23.35 -1.05 -11.18
C ASP A 317 23.77 0.43 -11.20
N LEU A 318 22.92 1.32 -10.69
CA LEU A 318 23.22 2.74 -10.54
C LEU A 318 24.40 2.98 -9.58
N ILE A 319 24.46 2.23 -8.47
CA ILE A 319 25.58 2.29 -7.53
C ILE A 319 26.90 1.88 -8.22
N LYS A 320 26.89 0.81 -9.02
CA LYS A 320 28.06 0.39 -9.82
C LYS A 320 28.53 1.48 -10.76
N LYS A 321 27.61 2.30 -11.27
CA LYS A 321 27.84 3.40 -12.22
C LYS A 321 28.15 4.74 -11.54
N ASP A 322 28.41 4.75 -10.22
CA ASP A 322 28.70 5.97 -9.45
C ASP A 322 27.63 7.06 -9.53
N TYR A 323 26.35 6.64 -9.66
CA TYR A 323 25.21 7.56 -9.74
C TYR A 323 24.98 8.30 -8.41
N PHE A 324 25.20 7.64 -7.30
CA PHE A 324 25.01 8.20 -5.96
C PHE A 324 26.35 8.72 -5.41
N PRO A 325 26.40 9.96 -4.90
CA PRO A 325 27.60 10.49 -4.23
C PRO A 325 28.05 9.61 -3.05
N GLU A 326 29.34 9.63 -2.74
CA GLU A 326 29.87 9.01 -1.52
C GLU A 326 29.16 9.55 -0.27
N GLY A 327 28.93 8.70 0.71
CA GLY A 327 28.23 9.04 1.94
C GLY A 327 26.69 8.92 1.86
N THR A 328 26.10 8.75 0.64
CA THR A 328 24.65 8.70 0.47
C THR A 328 24.03 7.49 1.19
N THR A 329 23.01 7.74 2.00
CA THR A 329 22.14 6.72 2.58
C THR A 329 20.88 6.57 1.70
N ILE A 330 20.71 5.40 1.09
CA ILE A 330 19.64 5.06 0.16
C ILE A 330 18.61 4.20 0.88
N LEU A 331 17.36 4.64 0.93
CA LEU A 331 16.22 3.88 1.46
C LEU A 331 15.47 3.18 0.32
N LEU A 332 15.44 1.86 0.31
CA LEU A 332 14.67 1.06 -0.64
C LEU A 332 13.34 0.65 -0.01
N ILE A 333 12.24 0.96 -0.69
CA ILE A 333 10.92 0.54 -0.21
C ILE A 333 10.56 -0.83 -0.80
N HIS A 334 10.54 -1.85 0.05
CA HIS A 334 10.05 -3.16 -0.32
C HIS A 334 8.53 -3.20 -0.25
N THR A 335 7.89 -2.88 -1.37
CA THR A 335 6.43 -2.68 -1.45
C THR A 335 5.59 -3.96 -1.42
N GLY A 336 6.17 -5.13 -1.14
CA GLY A 336 5.47 -6.42 -1.13
C GLY A 336 5.25 -6.99 -2.53
N GLY A 337 4.18 -7.75 -2.73
CA GLY A 337 3.84 -8.32 -4.03
C GLY A 337 4.36 -9.74 -4.26
N LEU A 338 4.89 -10.41 -3.23
CA LEU A 338 5.55 -11.72 -3.33
C LEU A 338 4.62 -12.83 -3.84
N GLN A 339 3.30 -12.71 -3.65
CA GLN A 339 2.32 -13.65 -4.20
C GLN A 339 2.35 -13.71 -5.75
N GLY A 340 2.88 -12.68 -6.40
CA GLY A 340 3.08 -12.66 -7.86
C GLY A 340 4.16 -13.62 -8.36
N ILE A 341 5.04 -14.11 -7.48
CA ILE A 341 6.14 -15.04 -7.83
C ILE A 341 5.58 -16.32 -8.43
N ALA A 342 4.55 -16.91 -7.80
CA ALA A 342 3.95 -18.17 -8.28
C ALA A 342 3.47 -18.07 -9.73
N GLY A 343 2.74 -16.99 -10.07
CA GLY A 343 2.24 -16.78 -11.43
C GLY A 343 3.35 -16.49 -12.46
N ILE A 344 4.43 -15.86 -12.05
CA ILE A 344 5.60 -15.67 -12.94
C ILE A 344 6.34 -16.99 -13.12
N ASN A 345 6.56 -17.79 -12.06
CA ASN A 345 7.22 -19.08 -12.15
C ASN A 345 6.52 -20.00 -13.14
N GLN A 346 5.19 -20.12 -13.11
CA GLN A 346 4.44 -20.90 -14.11
C GLN A 346 4.73 -20.47 -15.55
N ARG A 347 4.97 -19.16 -15.79
CA ARG A 347 5.24 -18.62 -17.12
C ARG A 347 6.68 -18.83 -17.60
N ILE A 348 7.64 -18.88 -16.67
CA ILE A 348 9.07 -18.97 -17.01
C ILE A 348 9.61 -20.40 -16.90
N GLU A 349 8.84 -21.31 -16.32
CA GLU A 349 9.21 -22.73 -16.17
C GLU A 349 9.61 -23.38 -17.50
N LYS A 350 8.88 -23.07 -18.58
CA LYS A 350 9.21 -23.54 -19.95
C LYS A 350 10.60 -23.10 -20.45
N LYS A 351 11.23 -22.14 -19.79
CA LYS A 351 12.59 -21.65 -20.08
C LYS A 351 13.63 -22.26 -19.14
N GLY A 352 13.24 -23.16 -18.24
CA GLY A 352 14.10 -23.70 -17.20
C GLY A 352 14.48 -22.64 -16.13
N TRP A 353 13.68 -21.56 -15.99
CA TRP A 353 13.96 -20.49 -15.03
C TRP A 353 13.03 -20.59 -13.84
N ARG A 354 13.53 -20.22 -12.66
CA ARG A 354 12.76 -20.20 -11.43
C ARG A 354 13.21 -19.08 -10.50
N ILE A 355 12.25 -18.43 -9.87
CA ILE A 355 12.45 -17.51 -8.75
C ILE A 355 12.20 -18.32 -7.48
N ASN A 356 13.19 -18.32 -6.59
CA ASN A 356 13.20 -19.12 -5.35
C ASN A 356 12.43 -18.45 -4.21
#